data_c65908422379e7d42f59b2b3aad70186
#
_entry.id   c65908422379e7d42f59b2b3aad70186
#
_cell.length_a   1.000
_cell.length_b   1.000
_cell.length_c   1.000
_cell.angle_alpha   90.00
_cell.angle_beta   90.00
_cell.angle_gamma   90.00
#
_symmetry.space_group_name_H-M   'P 1'
#
loop_
_entity.id
_entity.type
_entity.pdbx_description
1 polymer ?
#
loop_
_entity_poly.entity_id
_entity_poly.type
_entity_poly.pdbx_seq_one_letter_code
_entity_poly.pdbx_strand_id
1 'polypeptide(L)'
;MEAPTSARQMRRLLDAVLSIGAQLDLATVLQRIVEAAQDLVDAQYGALGVLDDSGDGLSQFLTVGLDGEERAAIGPTPRGLGILGVLISDPRPLRLTDLAAHPASTGFPANHPSMTSFLGVPVMVHGRVFGNLYLCDKLGGGPFTDSDETLCVALATAAGVAIDNARLHSRVAELVLVEERDRIARDLHDTVIQRLFAIGLSLQGVASMSMPGEMSERLEEAVDELDTTVREIRSAIFELHSTRVGRSSLRRAAT
;
A
#
# COMPACT_ATOMS: atom_id res chain seq x y z
N MET A 1 -7.28 44.48 3.40
CA MET A 1 -5.90 44.19 2.90
C MET A 1 -5.57 42.75 3.22
N GLU A 2 -6.43 41.79 2.72
CA GLU A 2 -6.40 40.34 2.99
C GLU A 2 -5.66 39.51 1.92
N ALA A 3 -5.23 40.14 0.83
CA ALA A 3 -4.64 39.45 -0.30
C ALA A 3 -3.31 38.70 -0.07
N PRO A 4 -2.37 39.13 0.78
CA PRO A 4 -1.08 38.43 0.91
C PRO A 4 -1.19 37.08 1.63
N THR A 5 -2.11 36.92 2.58
CA THR A 5 -2.28 35.67 3.36
C THR A 5 -2.91 34.57 2.49
N SER A 6 -3.96 34.90 1.74
CA SER A 6 -4.65 33.96 0.84
C SER A 6 -3.74 33.44 -0.29
N ALA A 7 -2.92 34.30 -0.88
CA ALA A 7 -1.97 33.90 -1.94
C ALA A 7 -0.86 32.95 -1.40
N ARG A 8 -0.38 33.20 -0.18
CA ARG A 8 0.61 32.35 0.48
C ARG A 8 0.02 30.97 0.81
N GLN A 9 -1.18 30.92 1.36
CA GLN A 9 -1.89 29.69 1.67
C GLN A 9 -2.17 28.86 0.39
N MET A 10 -2.61 29.52 -0.68
CA MET A 10 -2.84 28.85 -1.95
C MET A 10 -1.54 28.25 -2.51
N ARG A 11 -0.42 28.94 -2.40
CA ARG A 11 0.88 28.41 -2.85
C ARG A 11 1.29 27.21 -2.00
N ARG A 12 1.17 27.26 -0.66
CA ARG A 12 1.44 26.10 0.23
C ARG A 12 0.57 24.89 -0.12
N LEU A 13 -0.72 25.10 -0.43
CA LEU A 13 -1.61 24.04 -0.86
C LEU A 13 -1.15 23.42 -2.20
N LEU A 14 -0.79 24.26 -3.18
CA LEU A 14 -0.30 23.75 -4.47
C LEU A 14 1.01 22.97 -4.32
N ASP A 15 1.96 23.47 -3.54
CA ASP A 15 3.22 22.78 -3.27
C ASP A 15 2.97 21.44 -2.58
N ALA A 16 2.04 21.39 -1.61
CA ALA A 16 1.63 20.17 -0.93
C ALA A 16 1.02 19.16 -1.91
N VAL A 17 0.08 19.56 -2.74
CA VAL A 17 -0.57 18.71 -3.75
C VAL A 17 0.45 18.15 -4.75
N LEU A 18 1.38 18.99 -5.24
CA LEU A 18 2.42 18.54 -6.16
C LEU A 18 3.37 17.54 -5.51
N SER A 19 3.75 17.76 -4.24
CA SER A 19 4.65 16.84 -3.52
C SER A 19 4.03 15.45 -3.30
N ILE A 20 2.71 15.39 -3.03
CA ILE A 20 1.97 14.14 -2.88
C ILE A 20 1.82 13.45 -4.23
N GLY A 21 1.43 14.19 -5.28
CA GLY A 21 1.19 13.65 -6.62
C GLY A 21 2.43 13.12 -7.34
N ALA A 22 3.63 13.50 -6.91
CA ALA A 22 4.88 13.01 -7.47
C ALA A 22 5.26 11.60 -7.01
N GLN A 23 4.58 11.04 -6.01
CA GLN A 23 4.89 9.73 -5.44
C GLN A 23 4.00 8.65 -6.07
N LEU A 24 4.57 7.47 -6.29
CA LEU A 24 3.87 6.29 -6.84
C LEU A 24 3.76 5.14 -5.85
N ASP A 25 4.57 5.16 -4.79
CA ASP A 25 4.49 4.20 -3.70
C ASP A 25 3.44 4.63 -2.68
N LEU A 26 2.47 3.76 -2.39
CA LEU A 26 1.34 4.08 -1.51
C LEU A 26 1.79 4.47 -0.10
N ALA A 27 2.76 3.77 0.48
CA ALA A 27 3.23 4.08 1.84
C ALA A 27 3.84 5.49 1.90
N THR A 28 4.63 5.85 0.90
CA THR A 28 5.22 7.19 0.75
C THR A 28 4.15 8.26 0.52
N VAL A 29 3.13 7.98 -0.30
CA VAL A 29 1.98 8.89 -0.51
C VAL A 29 1.27 9.18 0.82
N LEU A 30 0.94 8.13 1.60
CA LEU A 30 0.24 8.28 2.87
C LEU A 30 1.05 9.12 3.88
N GLN A 31 2.35 8.87 3.97
CA GLN A 31 3.24 9.64 4.84
C GLN A 31 3.28 11.11 4.43
N ARG A 32 3.43 11.39 3.12
CA ARG A 32 3.46 12.75 2.59
C ARG A 32 2.16 13.52 2.78
N ILE A 33 1.02 12.84 2.74
CA ILE A 33 -0.28 13.46 3.01
C ILE A 33 -0.31 14.02 4.44
N VAL A 34 0.14 13.26 5.43
CA VAL A 34 0.12 13.70 6.82
C VAL A 34 1.10 14.85 7.06
N GLU A 35 2.33 14.72 6.56
CA GLU A 35 3.35 15.77 6.63
C GLU A 35 2.86 17.08 5.98
N ALA A 36 2.34 16.98 4.76
CA ALA A 36 1.83 18.14 4.04
C ALA A 36 0.63 18.81 4.72
N ALA A 37 -0.25 18.02 5.33
CA ALA A 37 -1.39 18.54 6.07
C ALA A 37 -0.95 19.24 7.36
N GLN A 38 -0.02 18.65 8.11
CA GLN A 38 0.58 19.24 9.31
C GLN A 38 1.19 20.60 8.98
N ASP A 39 2.03 20.65 7.94
CA ASP A 39 2.68 21.88 7.51
C ASP A 39 1.68 22.93 6.99
N LEU A 40 0.63 22.50 6.27
CA LEU A 40 -0.32 23.41 5.61
C LEU A 40 -1.08 24.29 6.61
N VAL A 41 -1.45 23.73 7.77
CA VAL A 41 -2.23 24.44 8.80
C VAL A 41 -1.44 24.70 10.07
N ASP A 42 -0.12 24.49 10.05
CA ASP A 42 0.78 24.67 11.18
C ASP A 42 0.32 23.87 12.42
N ALA A 43 -0.04 22.58 12.22
CA ALA A 43 -0.40 21.69 13.31
C ALA A 43 0.84 21.13 14.01
N GLN A 44 0.76 20.88 15.33
CA GLN A 44 1.84 20.26 16.09
C GLN A 44 1.87 18.75 15.84
N TYR A 45 0.71 18.12 15.77
CA TYR A 45 0.56 16.68 15.53
C TYR A 45 -0.34 16.41 14.34
N GLY A 46 0.02 15.41 13.56
CA GLY A 46 -0.79 14.93 12.46
C GLY A 46 -0.89 13.41 12.47
N ALA A 47 -2.03 12.88 12.03
CA ALA A 47 -2.18 11.45 11.81
C ALA A 47 -3.10 11.15 10.63
N LEU A 48 -2.91 9.99 9.99
CA LEU A 48 -3.81 9.41 9.01
C LEU A 48 -4.21 8.01 9.45
N GLY A 49 -5.49 7.85 9.74
CA GLY A 49 -6.10 6.54 9.96
C GLY A 49 -6.65 5.98 8.67
N VAL A 50 -6.12 4.86 8.19
CA VAL A 50 -6.64 4.14 7.03
C VAL A 50 -7.67 3.13 7.49
N LEU A 51 -8.86 3.14 6.90
CA LEU A 51 -9.90 2.19 7.24
C LEU A 51 -9.53 0.77 6.78
N ASP A 52 -10.02 -0.21 7.52
CA ASP A 52 -10.00 -1.60 7.09
C ASP A 52 -11.06 -1.89 6.01
N ASP A 53 -11.07 -3.12 5.49
CA ASP A 53 -12.00 -3.52 4.44
C ASP A 53 -13.47 -3.54 4.91
N SER A 54 -13.74 -3.63 6.21
CA SER A 54 -15.09 -3.53 6.79
C SER A 54 -15.58 -2.08 6.85
N GLY A 55 -14.66 -1.12 6.89
CA GLY A 55 -14.96 0.30 7.03
C GLY A 55 -15.28 0.73 8.47
N ASP A 56 -15.20 -0.17 9.44
CA ASP A 56 -15.58 0.09 10.83
C ASP A 56 -14.35 0.26 11.76
N GLY A 57 -13.18 -0.13 11.30
CA GLY A 57 -11.93 -0.08 12.04
C GLY A 57 -10.78 0.54 11.27
N LEU A 58 -9.61 0.59 11.91
CA LEU A 58 -8.38 1.09 11.29
C LEU A 58 -7.43 -0.07 10.98
N SER A 59 -7.03 -0.19 9.71
CA SER A 59 -6.01 -1.13 9.26
C SER A 59 -4.59 -0.58 9.46
N GLN A 60 -4.42 0.74 9.34
CA GLN A 60 -3.14 1.44 9.52
C GLN A 60 -3.35 2.79 10.20
N PHE A 61 -2.33 3.24 10.94
CA PHE A 61 -2.33 4.55 11.58
C PHE A 61 -0.93 5.15 11.49
N LEU A 62 -0.79 6.18 10.68
CA LEU A 62 0.46 6.91 10.48
C LEU A 62 0.42 8.19 11.31
N THR A 63 1.53 8.56 11.92
CA THR A 63 1.62 9.75 12.77
C THR A 63 2.83 10.60 12.42
N VAL A 64 2.71 11.90 12.56
CA VAL A 64 3.79 12.89 12.51
C VAL A 64 3.73 13.82 13.71
N GLY A 65 4.86 14.42 14.06
CA GLY A 65 4.96 15.29 15.24
C GLY A 65 5.27 14.57 16.56
N LEU A 66 5.32 13.23 16.54
CA LEU A 66 5.79 12.40 17.65
C LEU A 66 7.15 11.79 17.29
N ASP A 67 8.07 11.76 18.24
CA ASP A 67 9.31 11.02 18.02
C ASP A 67 9.12 9.51 18.20
N GLY A 68 10.19 8.71 17.89
CA GLY A 68 10.10 7.25 17.94
C GLY A 68 9.90 6.69 19.35
N GLU A 69 10.45 7.36 20.38
CA GLU A 69 10.34 6.95 21.78
C GLU A 69 8.93 7.27 22.32
N GLU A 70 8.40 8.46 22.02
CA GLU A 70 7.04 8.87 22.37
C GLU A 70 6.01 7.92 21.77
N ARG A 71 6.16 7.60 20.47
CA ARG A 71 5.26 6.67 19.79
C ARG A 71 5.31 5.25 20.38
N ALA A 72 6.49 4.76 20.72
CA ALA A 72 6.65 3.45 21.36
C ALA A 72 6.02 3.41 22.76
N ALA A 73 6.12 4.51 23.51
CA ALA A 73 5.57 4.65 24.84
C ALA A 73 4.03 4.71 24.89
N ILE A 74 3.38 5.20 23.83
CA ILE A 74 1.91 5.27 23.71
C ILE A 74 1.29 3.86 23.57
N GLY A 75 2.01 2.93 22.92
CA GLY A 75 1.57 1.54 22.76
C GLY A 75 0.84 1.25 21.45
N PRO A 76 -0.17 0.35 21.45
CA PRO A 76 -0.79 -0.14 20.23
C PRO A 76 -1.57 0.93 19.46
N THR A 77 -1.68 0.75 18.14
CA THR A 77 -2.47 1.61 17.26
C THR A 77 -3.92 1.74 17.72
N PRO A 78 -4.54 2.93 17.59
CA PRO A 78 -5.93 3.15 17.97
C PRO A 78 -6.89 2.29 17.14
N ARG A 79 -8.01 1.88 17.76
CA ARG A 79 -9.04 1.04 17.12
C ARG A 79 -10.15 1.83 16.44
N GLY A 80 -10.02 3.15 16.27
CA GLY A 80 -11.06 3.99 15.70
C GLY A 80 -12.23 4.26 16.66
N LEU A 81 -11.99 4.26 17.98
CA LEU A 81 -12.98 4.63 18.99
C LEU A 81 -12.88 6.12 19.36
N GLY A 82 -13.86 6.63 20.09
CA GLY A 82 -13.86 8.02 20.55
C GLY A 82 -14.00 8.99 19.38
N ILE A 83 -13.25 10.08 19.43
CA ILE A 83 -13.26 11.12 18.38
C ILE A 83 -12.88 10.57 17.01
N LEU A 84 -11.95 9.61 16.95
CA LEU A 84 -11.57 8.97 15.69
C LEU A 84 -12.76 8.21 15.06
N GLY A 85 -13.59 7.58 15.89
CA GLY A 85 -14.80 6.87 15.46
C GLY A 85 -15.92 7.77 14.95
N VAL A 86 -15.98 9.04 15.41
CA VAL A 86 -16.95 10.00 14.90
C VAL A 86 -16.78 10.21 13.40
N LEU A 87 -15.54 10.39 12.92
CA LEU A 87 -15.28 10.57 11.49
C LEU A 87 -15.43 9.28 10.68
N ILE A 88 -15.38 8.12 11.32
CA ILE A 88 -15.67 6.84 10.66
C ILE A 88 -17.17 6.70 10.42
N SER A 89 -18.00 7.00 11.44
CA SER A 89 -19.45 6.88 11.39
C SER A 89 -20.15 8.02 10.63
N ASP A 90 -19.58 9.23 10.69
CA ASP A 90 -20.09 10.43 10.01
C ASP A 90 -18.92 11.15 9.31
N PRO A 91 -18.64 10.82 8.04
CA PRO A 91 -17.48 11.27 7.30
C PRO A 91 -17.61 12.72 6.83
N ARG A 92 -17.72 13.64 7.78
CA ARG A 92 -17.74 15.10 7.56
C ARG A 92 -16.59 15.76 8.31
N PRO A 93 -16.07 16.89 7.82
CA PRO A 93 -15.06 17.64 8.56
C PRO A 93 -15.54 17.94 9.98
N LEU A 94 -14.69 17.72 10.96
CA LEU A 94 -14.94 17.94 12.38
C LEU A 94 -13.84 18.82 12.96
N ARG A 95 -14.24 19.98 13.47
CA ARG A 95 -13.33 20.93 14.11
C ARG A 95 -13.75 21.17 15.54
N LEU A 96 -12.82 20.95 16.49
CA LEU A 96 -13.07 21.12 17.93
C LEU A 96 -12.04 22.07 18.51
N THR A 97 -12.51 22.97 19.38
CA THR A 97 -11.66 23.86 20.15
C THR A 97 -11.06 23.15 21.35
N ASP A 98 -11.76 22.15 21.88
CA ASP A 98 -11.36 21.31 22.99
C ASP A 98 -11.84 19.87 22.77
N LEU A 99 -10.89 18.96 22.53
CA LEU A 99 -11.14 17.52 22.38
C LEU A 99 -11.79 16.90 23.61
N ALA A 100 -11.40 17.34 24.81
CA ALA A 100 -11.89 16.76 26.05
C ALA A 100 -13.36 17.10 26.31
N ALA A 101 -13.85 18.21 25.77
CA ALA A 101 -15.24 18.65 25.94
C ALA A 101 -16.23 17.92 25.01
N HIS A 102 -15.76 17.18 24.01
CA HIS A 102 -16.66 16.48 23.07
C HIS A 102 -17.25 15.22 23.70
N PRO A 103 -18.57 14.97 23.56
CA PRO A 103 -19.26 13.82 24.19
C PRO A 103 -18.69 12.44 23.84
N ALA A 104 -18.12 12.30 22.65
CA ALA A 104 -17.47 11.06 22.22
C ALA A 104 -16.01 10.93 22.67
N SER A 105 -15.49 11.91 23.42
CA SER A 105 -14.11 11.84 23.92
C SER A 105 -13.98 10.71 24.94
N THR A 106 -13.02 9.80 24.71
CA THR A 106 -12.70 8.71 25.64
C THR A 106 -11.40 8.94 26.39
N GLY A 107 -10.82 10.14 26.25
CA GLY A 107 -9.48 10.47 26.76
C GLY A 107 -8.35 9.87 25.93
N PHE A 108 -7.13 10.04 26.44
CA PHE A 108 -5.91 9.55 25.80
C PHE A 108 -5.34 8.35 26.56
N PRO A 109 -4.66 7.42 25.86
CA PRO A 109 -3.93 6.36 26.56
C PRO A 109 -2.77 6.92 27.39
N ALA A 110 -2.22 6.07 28.26
CA ALA A 110 -1.05 6.44 29.06
C ALA A 110 0.12 6.86 28.13
N ASN A 111 0.88 7.84 28.57
CA ASN A 111 2.03 8.43 27.84
C ASN A 111 1.68 9.13 26.52
N HIS A 112 0.41 9.27 26.18
CA HIS A 112 0.01 10.07 25.02
C HIS A 112 0.07 11.56 25.40
N PRO A 113 0.63 12.45 24.55
CA PRO A 113 0.57 13.88 24.80
C PRO A 113 -0.88 14.34 24.91
N SER A 114 -1.15 15.28 25.82
CA SER A 114 -2.47 15.89 25.89
C SER A 114 -2.64 16.81 24.69
N MET A 115 -3.75 16.64 23.97
CA MET A 115 -4.12 17.44 22.81
C MET A 115 -5.42 18.19 23.11
N THR A 116 -5.51 19.43 22.62
CA THR A 116 -6.63 20.33 22.93
C THR A 116 -7.44 20.62 21.69
N SER A 117 -6.88 21.30 20.70
CA SER A 117 -7.59 21.63 19.46
C SER A 117 -7.48 20.52 18.44
N PHE A 118 -8.53 20.33 17.63
CA PHE A 118 -8.63 19.23 16.68
C PHE A 118 -9.25 19.67 15.38
N LEU A 119 -8.72 19.12 14.28
CA LEU A 119 -9.32 19.17 12.96
C LEU A 119 -9.22 17.80 12.32
N GLY A 120 -10.37 17.16 12.08
CA GLY A 120 -10.48 15.89 11.38
C GLY A 120 -11.13 16.06 10.01
N VAL A 121 -10.57 15.44 8.98
CA VAL A 121 -11.08 15.53 7.60
C VAL A 121 -11.06 14.15 6.95
N PRO A 122 -12.20 13.70 6.34
CA PRO A 122 -12.21 12.43 5.63
C PRO A 122 -11.42 12.53 4.32
N VAL A 123 -10.68 11.48 3.99
CA VAL A 123 -10.01 11.28 2.70
C VAL A 123 -10.85 10.33 1.88
N MET A 124 -11.40 10.84 0.77
CA MET A 124 -12.32 10.09 -0.10
C MET A 124 -11.61 9.55 -1.33
N VAL A 125 -11.87 8.28 -1.67
CA VAL A 125 -11.44 7.66 -2.93
C VAL A 125 -12.68 7.07 -3.62
N HIS A 126 -12.98 7.50 -4.83
CA HIS A 126 -14.18 7.06 -5.58
C HIS A 126 -15.49 7.16 -4.78
N GLY A 127 -15.66 8.23 -4.00
CA GLY A 127 -16.88 8.45 -3.21
C GLY A 127 -17.01 7.57 -1.96
N ARG A 128 -15.97 6.82 -1.60
CA ARG A 128 -15.89 6.03 -0.35
C ARG A 128 -14.82 6.60 0.55
N VAL A 129 -15.02 6.50 1.85
CA VAL A 129 -14.00 6.88 2.82
C VAL A 129 -12.86 5.88 2.75
N PHE A 130 -11.68 6.38 2.42
CA PHE A 130 -10.44 5.61 2.46
C PHE A 130 -9.82 5.63 3.85
N GLY A 131 -9.93 6.77 4.51
CA GLY A 131 -9.36 7.03 5.81
C GLY A 131 -9.69 8.44 6.28
N ASN A 132 -9.17 8.80 7.43
CA ASN A 132 -9.39 10.11 8.01
C ASN A 132 -8.05 10.74 8.39
N LEU A 133 -7.89 12.00 8.03
CA LEU A 133 -6.79 12.86 8.42
C LEU A 133 -7.15 13.55 9.73
N TYR A 134 -6.25 13.50 10.71
CA TYR A 134 -6.40 14.10 12.02
C TYR A 134 -5.25 15.05 12.29
N LEU A 135 -5.56 16.27 12.72
CA LEU A 135 -4.60 17.31 13.05
C LEU A 135 -4.91 17.83 14.43
N CYS A 136 -3.89 17.97 15.27
CA CYS A 136 -4.06 18.40 16.64
C CYS A 136 -3.07 19.53 16.97
N ASP A 137 -3.52 20.46 17.81
CA ASP A 137 -2.81 21.57 18.39
C ASP A 137 -2.10 22.47 17.36
N LYS A 138 -2.67 23.63 17.13
CA LYS A 138 -2.11 24.59 16.20
C LYS A 138 -0.85 25.25 16.79
N LEU A 139 0.24 25.26 16.04
CA LEU A 139 1.46 25.98 16.43
C LEU A 139 1.16 27.47 16.60
N GLY A 140 1.64 28.05 17.70
CA GLY A 140 1.30 29.42 18.07
C GLY A 140 0.02 29.56 18.90
N GLY A 141 -0.66 28.44 19.17
CA GLY A 141 -1.85 28.36 20.03
C GLY A 141 -3.16 28.69 19.32
N GLY A 142 -4.27 28.41 20.03
CA GLY A 142 -5.63 28.63 19.53
C GLY A 142 -6.22 27.49 18.71
N PRO A 143 -7.50 27.60 18.35
CA PRO A 143 -8.21 26.60 17.58
C PRO A 143 -7.88 26.69 16.07
N PHE A 144 -8.12 25.61 15.34
CA PHE A 144 -8.16 25.63 13.86
C PHE A 144 -9.30 26.54 13.37
N THR A 145 -9.09 27.21 12.24
CA THR A 145 -10.02 28.17 11.64
C THR A 145 -10.82 27.52 10.48
N ASP A 146 -11.85 28.20 10.01
CA ASP A 146 -12.59 27.80 8.80
C ASP A 146 -11.67 27.76 7.55
N SER A 147 -10.65 28.60 7.50
CA SER A 147 -9.64 28.59 6.45
C SER A 147 -8.77 27.32 6.52
N ASP A 148 -8.36 26.89 7.72
CA ASP A 148 -7.59 25.66 7.91
C ASP A 148 -8.41 24.44 7.47
N GLU A 149 -9.70 24.39 7.85
CA GLU A 149 -10.62 23.33 7.43
C GLU A 149 -10.76 23.28 5.91
N THR A 150 -10.98 24.44 5.27
CA THR A 150 -11.10 24.52 3.81
C THR A 150 -9.85 24.02 3.10
N LEU A 151 -8.66 24.40 3.58
CA LEU A 151 -7.37 23.95 3.04
C LEU A 151 -7.17 22.44 3.21
N CYS A 152 -7.49 21.91 4.39
CA CYS A 152 -7.36 20.48 4.66
C CYS A 152 -8.35 19.64 3.82
N VAL A 153 -9.59 20.12 3.61
CA VAL A 153 -10.55 19.47 2.72
C VAL A 153 -10.05 19.45 1.26
N ALA A 154 -9.49 20.56 0.80
CA ALA A 154 -8.90 20.61 -0.54
C ALA A 154 -7.70 19.66 -0.69
N LEU A 155 -6.82 19.62 0.31
CA LEU A 155 -5.70 18.68 0.35
C LEU A 155 -6.17 17.24 0.41
N ALA A 156 -7.14 16.89 1.26
CA ALA A 156 -7.72 15.56 1.37
C ALA A 156 -8.36 15.09 0.05
N THR A 157 -8.98 16.01 -0.70
CA THR A 157 -9.52 15.70 -2.03
C THR A 157 -8.40 15.34 -3.01
N ALA A 158 -7.32 16.12 -3.05
CA ALA A 158 -6.15 15.83 -3.88
C ALA A 158 -5.43 14.55 -3.44
N ALA A 159 -5.35 14.32 -2.12
CA ALA A 159 -4.80 13.11 -1.55
C ALA A 159 -5.55 11.85 -2.00
N GLY A 160 -6.88 11.91 -2.08
CA GLY A 160 -7.70 10.81 -2.62
C GLY A 160 -7.30 10.41 -4.04
N VAL A 161 -7.05 11.39 -4.92
CA VAL A 161 -6.58 11.15 -6.27
C VAL A 161 -5.17 10.52 -6.28
N ALA A 162 -4.25 11.02 -5.46
CA ALA A 162 -2.89 10.49 -5.38
C ALA A 162 -2.86 9.05 -4.84
N ILE A 163 -3.69 8.73 -3.85
CA ILE A 163 -3.87 7.37 -3.31
C ILE A 163 -4.37 6.43 -4.40
N ASP A 164 -5.38 6.86 -5.17
CA ASP A 164 -5.92 6.05 -6.26
C ASP A 164 -4.88 5.78 -7.35
N ASN A 165 -4.12 6.80 -7.74
CA ASN A 165 -3.03 6.67 -8.70
C ASN A 165 -1.95 5.69 -8.20
N ALA A 166 -1.52 5.78 -6.94
CA ALA A 166 -0.54 4.87 -6.36
C ALA A 166 -1.05 3.42 -6.33
N ARG A 167 -2.33 3.20 -5.99
CA ARG A 167 -2.97 1.88 -6.03
C ARG A 167 -3.06 1.31 -7.43
N LEU A 168 -3.44 2.13 -8.41
CA LEU A 168 -3.48 1.73 -9.82
C LEU A 168 -2.09 1.36 -10.32
N HIS A 169 -1.08 2.16 -10.01
CA HIS A 169 0.31 1.89 -10.37
C HIS A 169 0.80 0.55 -9.80
N SER A 170 0.55 0.29 -8.52
CA SER A 170 0.90 -0.99 -7.88
C SER A 170 0.20 -2.18 -8.53
N ARG A 171 -1.08 -2.04 -8.89
CA ARG A 171 -1.83 -3.10 -9.61
C ARG A 171 -1.27 -3.35 -11.00
N VAL A 172 -0.95 -2.31 -11.76
CA VAL A 172 -0.33 -2.44 -13.09
C VAL A 172 1.02 -3.15 -12.98
N ALA A 173 1.87 -2.78 -12.02
CA ALA A 173 3.15 -3.44 -11.80
C ALA A 173 2.98 -4.93 -11.45
N GLU A 174 1.99 -5.28 -10.62
CA GLU A 174 1.66 -6.69 -10.31
C GLU A 174 1.21 -7.46 -11.56
N LEU A 175 0.36 -6.86 -12.40
CA LEU A 175 -0.10 -7.48 -13.64
C LEU A 175 1.04 -7.71 -14.64
N VAL A 176 1.93 -6.75 -14.82
CA VAL A 176 3.11 -6.88 -15.69
C VAL A 176 4.01 -8.03 -15.22
N LEU A 177 4.25 -8.16 -13.91
CA LEU A 177 5.04 -9.27 -13.36
C LEU A 177 4.39 -10.64 -13.63
N VAL A 178 3.06 -10.73 -13.54
CA VAL A 178 2.32 -11.97 -13.84
C VAL A 178 2.43 -12.29 -15.32
N GLU A 179 2.22 -11.32 -16.18
CA GLU A 179 2.30 -11.51 -17.65
C GLU A 179 3.69 -11.93 -18.09
N GLU A 180 4.74 -11.33 -17.52
CA GLU A 180 6.14 -11.68 -17.81
C GLU A 180 6.46 -13.11 -17.35
N ARG A 181 5.98 -13.54 -16.17
CA ARG A 181 6.13 -14.93 -15.71
C ARG A 181 5.44 -15.92 -16.66
N ASP A 182 4.22 -15.62 -17.09
CA ASP A 182 3.47 -16.45 -18.03
C ASP A 182 4.17 -16.51 -19.40
N ARG A 183 4.83 -15.44 -19.83
CA ARG A 183 5.63 -15.40 -21.06
C ARG A 183 6.87 -16.28 -20.93
N ILE A 184 7.65 -16.11 -19.85
CA ILE A 184 8.84 -16.91 -19.59
C ILE A 184 8.51 -18.40 -19.53
N ALA A 185 7.43 -18.76 -18.86
CA ALA A 185 6.99 -20.15 -18.73
C ALA A 185 6.66 -20.79 -20.11
N ARG A 186 6.00 -20.04 -21.00
CA ARG A 186 5.72 -20.50 -22.39
C ARG A 186 7.01 -20.61 -23.21
N ASP A 187 7.90 -19.62 -23.13
CA ASP A 187 9.15 -19.62 -23.87
C ASP A 187 10.04 -20.80 -23.44
N LEU A 188 10.09 -21.13 -22.15
CA LEU A 188 10.79 -22.30 -21.62
C LEU A 188 10.17 -23.59 -22.11
N HIS A 189 8.85 -23.70 -22.09
CA HIS A 189 8.16 -24.88 -22.56
C HIS A 189 8.41 -25.14 -24.08
N ASP A 190 8.23 -24.10 -24.88
CA ASP A 190 8.24 -24.24 -26.33
C ASP A 190 9.66 -24.33 -26.91
N THR A 191 10.63 -23.69 -26.27
CA THR A 191 11.99 -23.65 -26.80
C THR A 191 12.92 -24.65 -26.10
N VAL A 192 12.90 -24.70 -24.77
CA VAL A 192 13.89 -25.54 -24.03
C VAL A 192 13.42 -26.95 -23.91
N ILE A 193 12.18 -27.21 -23.45
CA ILE A 193 11.67 -28.56 -23.26
C ILE A 193 11.59 -29.31 -24.58
N GLN A 194 11.10 -28.67 -25.67
CA GLN A 194 11.02 -29.31 -26.97
C GLN A 194 12.41 -29.65 -27.55
N ARG A 195 13.42 -28.79 -27.36
CA ARG A 195 14.79 -29.07 -27.81
C ARG A 195 15.42 -30.20 -27.01
N LEU A 196 15.27 -30.21 -25.68
CA LEU A 196 15.79 -31.29 -24.86
C LEU A 196 15.14 -32.64 -25.20
N PHE A 197 13.85 -32.65 -25.44
CA PHE A 197 13.12 -33.83 -25.86
C PHE A 197 13.60 -34.37 -27.26
N ALA A 198 13.84 -33.45 -28.19
CA ALA A 198 14.38 -33.82 -29.51
C ALA A 198 15.80 -34.41 -29.42
N ILE A 199 16.65 -33.86 -28.52
CA ILE A 199 17.99 -34.39 -28.25
C ILE A 199 17.89 -35.76 -27.59
N GLY A 200 17.01 -35.93 -26.60
CA GLY A 200 16.77 -37.25 -25.97
C GLY A 200 16.38 -38.34 -26.98
N LEU A 201 15.41 -38.02 -27.85
CA LEU A 201 15.01 -38.95 -28.95
C LEU A 201 16.16 -39.26 -29.89
N SER A 202 17.01 -38.28 -30.22
CA SER A 202 18.17 -38.53 -31.10
C SER A 202 19.20 -39.44 -30.43
N LEU A 203 19.45 -39.25 -29.13
CA LEU A 203 20.37 -40.09 -28.34
C LEU A 203 19.83 -41.51 -28.19
N GLN A 204 18.51 -41.69 -27.95
CA GLN A 204 17.86 -43.01 -27.94
C GLN A 204 17.97 -43.74 -29.27
N GLY A 205 17.82 -42.98 -30.38
CA GLY A 205 18.03 -43.52 -31.71
C GLY A 205 19.46 -44.05 -31.94
N VAL A 206 20.45 -43.36 -31.41
CA VAL A 206 21.86 -43.80 -31.49
C VAL A 206 22.12 -44.99 -30.55
N ALA A 207 21.57 -44.99 -29.33
CA ALA A 207 21.70 -46.12 -28.38
C ALA A 207 21.10 -47.44 -28.92
N SER A 208 20.06 -47.36 -29.78
CA SER A 208 19.45 -48.53 -30.43
C SER A 208 20.30 -49.16 -31.56
N MET A 209 21.36 -48.51 -32.00
CA MET A 209 22.34 -49.05 -32.96
C MET A 209 23.31 -49.98 -32.23
N SER A 210 23.75 -51.07 -32.85
CA SER A 210 24.72 -52.03 -32.26
C SER A 210 26.03 -51.34 -31.88
N MET A 211 26.14 -50.91 -30.64
CA MET A 211 27.31 -50.29 -30.07
C MET A 211 27.99 -51.21 -29.03
N PRO A 212 29.31 -51.03 -28.75
CA PRO A 212 29.97 -51.67 -27.60
C PRO A 212 29.24 -51.39 -26.29
N GLY A 213 29.10 -52.37 -25.38
CA GLY A 213 28.26 -52.31 -24.20
C GLY A 213 28.52 -51.07 -23.32
N GLU A 214 29.76 -50.70 -23.09
CA GLU A 214 30.13 -49.50 -22.28
C GLU A 214 29.65 -48.18 -22.91
N MET A 215 29.60 -48.08 -24.24
CA MET A 215 29.09 -46.89 -24.91
C MET A 215 27.56 -46.82 -24.87
N SER A 216 26.87 -47.94 -24.92
CA SER A 216 25.41 -48.01 -24.77
C SER A 216 24.97 -47.60 -23.37
N GLU A 217 25.65 -48.11 -22.34
CA GLU A 217 25.36 -47.74 -20.93
C GLU A 217 25.52 -46.25 -20.69
N ARG A 218 26.61 -45.62 -21.16
CA ARG A 218 26.82 -44.15 -21.05
C ARG A 218 25.76 -43.33 -21.79
N LEU A 219 25.26 -43.82 -22.90
CA LEU A 219 24.22 -43.15 -23.66
C LEU A 219 22.87 -43.22 -22.95
N GLU A 220 22.54 -44.40 -22.39
CA GLU A 220 21.33 -44.59 -21.58
C GLU A 220 21.35 -43.69 -20.31
N GLU A 221 22.48 -43.60 -19.61
CA GLU A 221 22.65 -42.69 -18.48
C GLU A 221 22.39 -41.22 -18.89
N ALA A 222 22.92 -40.77 -20.04
CA ALA A 222 22.71 -39.40 -20.53
C ALA A 222 21.25 -39.12 -20.92
N VAL A 223 20.53 -40.08 -21.43
CA VAL A 223 19.09 -39.98 -21.73
C VAL A 223 18.28 -39.86 -20.45
N ASP A 224 18.58 -40.69 -19.44
CA ASP A 224 17.90 -40.65 -18.15
C ASP A 224 18.12 -39.34 -17.39
N GLU A 225 19.33 -38.76 -17.49
CA GLU A 225 19.66 -37.45 -16.95
C GLU A 225 18.89 -36.34 -17.65
N LEU A 226 18.78 -36.40 -18.99
CA LEU A 226 17.96 -35.47 -19.77
C LEU A 226 16.48 -35.53 -19.39
N ASP A 227 15.92 -36.72 -19.25
CA ASP A 227 14.51 -36.93 -18.87
C ASP A 227 14.24 -36.42 -17.44
N THR A 228 15.21 -36.57 -16.57
CA THR A 228 15.15 -36.00 -15.20
C THR A 228 15.14 -34.49 -15.24
N THR A 229 16.05 -33.89 -16.00
CA THR A 229 16.13 -32.43 -16.18
C THR A 229 14.85 -31.86 -16.79
N VAL A 230 14.28 -32.52 -17.79
CA VAL A 230 12.99 -32.10 -18.37
C VAL A 230 11.86 -32.15 -17.36
N ARG A 231 11.82 -33.16 -16.50
CA ARG A 231 10.82 -33.27 -15.41
C ARG A 231 10.98 -32.14 -14.38
N GLU A 232 12.21 -31.83 -14.00
CA GLU A 232 12.51 -30.74 -13.06
C GLU A 232 12.09 -29.37 -13.62
N ILE A 233 12.42 -29.09 -14.89
CA ILE A 233 11.99 -27.86 -15.57
C ILE A 233 10.47 -27.76 -15.64
N ARG A 234 9.75 -28.85 -15.98
CA ARG A 234 8.29 -28.86 -15.99
C ARG A 234 7.70 -28.58 -14.61
N SER A 235 8.28 -29.15 -13.56
CA SER A 235 7.86 -28.90 -12.18
C SER A 235 8.07 -27.44 -11.79
N ALA A 236 9.22 -26.85 -12.10
CA ALA A 236 9.50 -25.44 -11.85
C ALA A 236 8.53 -24.51 -12.61
N ILE A 237 8.22 -24.81 -13.87
CA ILE A 237 7.22 -24.07 -14.65
C ILE A 237 5.83 -24.18 -14.01
N PHE A 238 5.46 -25.37 -13.53
CA PHE A 238 4.17 -25.60 -12.87
C PHE A 238 4.08 -24.82 -11.54
N GLU A 239 5.14 -24.76 -10.77
CA GLU A 239 5.21 -23.93 -9.54
C GLU A 239 5.08 -22.44 -9.84
N LEU A 240 5.69 -21.94 -10.90
CA LEU A 240 5.51 -20.58 -11.38
C LEU A 240 4.04 -20.24 -11.70
N HIS A 241 3.28 -21.23 -12.22
CA HIS A 241 1.84 -21.08 -12.52
C HIS A 241 0.94 -21.27 -11.30
N SER A 242 1.25 -22.22 -10.40
CA SER A 242 0.38 -22.62 -9.29
C SER A 242 0.32 -21.61 -8.15
N THR A 243 1.33 -20.78 -7.97
CA THR A 243 1.35 -19.67 -7.00
C THR A 243 0.20 -18.67 -7.23
N ARG A 244 -0.45 -18.72 -8.41
CA ARG A 244 -1.63 -17.93 -8.79
C ARG A 244 -2.93 -18.42 -8.14
N VAL A 245 -3.13 -19.76 -8.06
CA VAL A 245 -4.39 -20.35 -7.60
C VAL A 245 -4.56 -20.20 -6.09
N GLY A 246 -3.49 -20.31 -5.31
CA GLY A 246 -3.52 -20.19 -3.85
C GLY A 246 -3.82 -18.75 -3.36
N ARG A 247 -3.37 -17.72 -4.07
CA ARG A 247 -3.64 -16.33 -3.71
C ARG A 247 -5.03 -15.84 -4.11
N SER A 248 -5.59 -16.36 -5.21
CA SER A 248 -6.95 -15.98 -5.65
C SER A 248 -8.05 -16.67 -4.83
N SER A 249 -7.79 -17.86 -4.31
CA SER A 249 -8.73 -18.58 -3.44
C SER A 249 -8.79 -18.02 -2.02
N LEU A 250 -7.67 -17.53 -1.48
CA LEU A 250 -7.62 -16.85 -0.19
C LEU A 250 -8.34 -15.48 -0.23
N ARG A 251 -8.30 -14.77 -1.36
CA ARG A 251 -9.06 -13.52 -1.55
C ARG A 251 -10.58 -13.73 -1.71
N ARG A 252 -11.04 -14.90 -2.23
CA ARG A 252 -12.47 -15.23 -2.34
C ARG A 252 -13.07 -15.78 -1.04
N ALA A 253 -12.27 -16.29 -0.12
CA ALA A 253 -12.74 -16.79 1.17
C ALA A 253 -12.79 -15.68 2.26
N ALA A 254 -12.31 -14.48 1.93
CA ALA A 254 -12.29 -13.30 2.81
C ALA A 254 -13.27 -12.20 2.35
N THR A 255 -14.21 -12.53 1.44
CA THR A 255 -15.35 -11.70 1.04
C THR A 255 -16.62 -12.38 1.52
#